data_b834ee185dab7d8aef60655fa23834cd
#
_entry.id   b834ee185dab7d8aef60655fa23834cd
#
_cell.length_a   1.000
_cell.length_b   1.000
_cell.length_c   1.000
_cell.angle_alpha   90.00
_cell.angle_beta   90.00
_cell.angle_gamma   90.00
#
_symmetry.space_group_name_H-M   'P 1'
#
loop_
_entity.id
_entity.type
_entity.pdbx_description
1 polymer ?
#
loop_
_entity_poly.entity_id
_entity_poly.type
_entity_poly.pdbx_seq_one_letter_code
_entity_poly.pdbx_strand_id
1 'polypeptide(L)'
;SDNAVCKNGLLIIEARKEQNRKNPLYVSGSNDWRKKREFIDYTSSSVTTAGKKEFLYGRFEIKARIPVAKGAWPAIWTLGSNMEWPSCGEIDIMEYYQIKGTPHILANAAWGTDRQWHAKWDSQATPYSHFTDKDPDWASKFHIWRMDWDEEAIKLYLDDELLNEIPLSS
;
A
#
# COMPACT_ATOMS: atom_id res chain seq x y z
N SER A 1 4.35 -17.49 -3.93
CA SER A 1 4.84 -17.27 -2.55
C SER A 1 3.90 -17.97 -1.58
N ASP A 2 4.44 -18.67 -0.60
CA ASP A 2 3.65 -19.37 0.42
C ASP A 2 2.95 -18.40 1.38
N ASN A 3 3.27 -17.11 1.28
CA ASN A 3 2.68 -16.04 2.07
C ASN A 3 1.39 -15.45 1.47
N ALA A 4 0.99 -15.89 0.26
CA ALA A 4 -0.26 -15.47 -0.37
C ALA A 4 -1.04 -16.70 -0.82
N VAL A 5 -2.23 -16.90 -0.26
CA VAL A 5 -3.08 -18.05 -0.55
C VAL A 5 -4.53 -17.62 -0.73
N CYS A 6 -5.26 -18.32 -1.61
CA CYS A 6 -6.70 -18.20 -1.71
C CYS A 6 -7.34 -19.35 -0.93
N LYS A 7 -8.12 -19.04 0.09
CA LYS A 7 -8.81 -20.01 0.94
C LYS A 7 -10.16 -19.49 1.40
N ASN A 8 -11.19 -20.31 1.32
CA ASN A 8 -12.55 -19.99 1.75
C ASN A 8 -13.07 -18.65 1.17
N GLY A 9 -12.81 -18.39 -0.12
CA GLY A 9 -13.25 -17.17 -0.79
C GLY A 9 -12.44 -15.91 -0.43
N LEU A 10 -11.35 -16.03 0.32
CA LEU A 10 -10.48 -14.94 0.71
C LEU A 10 -9.10 -15.06 0.08
N LEU A 11 -8.54 -13.94 -0.37
CA LEU A 11 -7.11 -13.79 -0.56
C LEU A 11 -6.48 -13.44 0.79
N ILE A 12 -5.57 -14.27 1.25
CA ILE A 12 -4.86 -14.10 2.52
C ILE A 12 -3.39 -13.82 2.20
N ILE A 13 -2.89 -12.66 2.64
CA ILE A 13 -1.47 -12.29 2.57
C ILE A 13 -0.95 -12.25 4.00
N GLU A 14 0.07 -13.05 4.29
CA GLU A 14 0.63 -13.17 5.63
C GLU A 14 2.05 -12.61 5.70
N ALA A 15 2.31 -11.82 6.74
CA ALA A 15 3.66 -11.55 7.19
C ALA A 15 4.05 -12.59 8.26
N ARG A 16 5.17 -13.29 8.05
CA ARG A 16 5.65 -14.33 8.95
C ARG A 16 7.02 -13.97 9.51
N LYS A 17 7.17 -14.15 10.83
CA LYS A 17 8.51 -14.07 11.45
C LYS A 17 9.29 -15.34 11.09
N GLU A 18 10.50 -15.15 10.61
CA GLU A 18 11.39 -16.23 10.20
C GLU A 18 12.48 -16.48 11.23
N GLN A 19 12.99 -17.70 11.27
CA GLN A 19 14.14 -18.06 12.10
C GLN A 19 15.26 -18.59 11.19
N ASN A 20 16.41 -17.92 11.20
CA ASN A 20 17.60 -18.32 10.45
C ASN A 20 17.35 -18.54 8.95
N ARG A 21 16.38 -17.87 8.36
CA ARG A 21 16.11 -17.97 6.93
C ARG A 21 17.15 -17.19 6.14
N LYS A 22 17.94 -17.87 5.34
CA LYS A 22 18.92 -17.22 4.47
C LYS A 22 18.26 -16.35 3.44
N ASN A 23 18.82 -15.17 3.24
CA ASN A 23 18.43 -14.26 2.18
C ASN A 23 19.01 -14.77 0.83
N PRO A 24 18.17 -15.17 -0.13
CA PRO A 24 18.65 -15.66 -1.43
C PRO A 24 19.34 -14.56 -2.27
N LEU A 25 19.14 -13.29 -1.90
CA LEU A 25 19.75 -12.16 -2.57
C LEU A 25 21.00 -11.64 -1.85
N TYR A 26 21.44 -12.28 -0.78
CA TYR A 26 22.58 -11.82 0.01
C TYR A 26 23.85 -11.68 -0.81
N VAL A 27 24.49 -10.52 -0.68
CA VAL A 27 25.81 -10.24 -1.23
C VAL A 27 26.63 -9.52 -0.13
N SER A 28 27.71 -10.18 0.30
CA SER A 28 28.59 -9.60 1.32
C SER A 28 29.16 -8.24 0.88
N GLY A 29 29.09 -7.24 1.76
CA GLY A 29 29.56 -5.89 1.47
C GLY A 29 28.61 -5.04 0.62
N SER A 30 27.45 -5.53 0.23
CA SER A 30 26.46 -4.76 -0.53
C SER A 30 25.82 -3.66 0.32
N ASN A 31 25.67 -2.46 -0.28
CA ASN A 31 24.89 -1.35 0.29
C ASN A 31 23.41 -1.42 -0.05
N ASP A 32 22.99 -2.31 -0.95
CA ASP A 32 21.58 -2.53 -1.30
C ASP A 32 20.87 -3.17 -0.09
N TRP A 33 19.85 -2.50 0.42
CA TRP A 33 19.10 -2.96 1.60
C TRP A 33 18.51 -4.37 1.43
N ARG A 34 18.21 -4.80 0.21
CA ARG A 34 17.70 -6.14 -0.10
C ARG A 34 18.77 -7.22 -0.01
N LYS A 35 20.03 -6.84 -0.20
CA LYS A 35 21.18 -7.76 -0.33
C LYS A 35 22.11 -7.75 0.87
N LYS A 36 22.10 -6.69 1.69
CA LYS A 36 23.09 -6.48 2.76
C LYS A 36 22.93 -7.40 3.96
N ARG A 37 21.75 -7.99 4.17
CA ARG A 37 21.49 -8.89 5.30
C ARG A 37 21.58 -10.34 4.86
N GLU A 38 22.38 -11.14 5.57
CA GLU A 38 22.53 -12.59 5.30
C GLU A 38 21.25 -13.35 5.61
N PHE A 39 20.54 -12.94 6.66
CA PHE A 39 19.28 -13.54 7.09
C PHE A 39 18.14 -12.52 6.99
N ILE A 40 16.94 -13.03 6.75
CA ILE A 40 15.70 -12.24 6.75
C ILE A 40 14.87 -12.61 7.97
N ASP A 41 14.38 -11.58 8.67
CA ASP A 41 13.59 -11.72 9.90
C ASP A 41 12.12 -11.94 9.64
N TYR A 42 11.62 -11.45 8.50
CA TYR A 42 10.22 -11.55 8.10
C TYR A 42 10.09 -11.83 6.62
N THR A 43 9.08 -12.60 6.27
CA THR A 43 8.60 -12.74 4.89
C THR A 43 7.18 -12.24 4.77
N SER A 44 6.82 -11.76 3.59
CA SER A 44 5.46 -11.37 3.22
C SER A 44 5.23 -11.63 1.74
N SER A 45 4.15 -11.12 1.18
CA SER A 45 3.88 -11.22 -0.25
C SER A 45 3.29 -9.93 -0.79
N SER A 46 3.56 -9.67 -2.06
CA SER A 46 2.87 -8.70 -2.88
C SER A 46 2.24 -9.42 -4.07
N VAL A 47 0.97 -9.13 -4.34
CA VAL A 47 0.22 -9.67 -5.47
C VAL A 47 -0.07 -8.53 -6.44
N THR A 48 0.19 -8.75 -7.72
CA THR A 48 0.08 -7.69 -8.73
C THR A 48 -0.62 -8.20 -10.00
N THR A 49 -1.26 -7.28 -10.71
CA THR A 49 -1.81 -7.51 -12.06
C THR A 49 -0.82 -7.18 -13.18
N ALA A 50 0.42 -6.82 -12.85
CA ALA A 50 1.44 -6.46 -13.83
C ALA A 50 1.60 -7.52 -14.92
N GLY A 51 1.59 -7.08 -16.19
CA GLY A 51 1.65 -7.96 -17.37
C GLY A 51 0.38 -8.78 -17.63
N LYS A 52 -0.70 -8.55 -16.89
CA LYS A 52 -1.98 -9.28 -17.03
C LYS A 52 -3.15 -8.35 -17.30
N LYS A 53 -3.32 -7.30 -16.51
CA LYS A 53 -4.43 -6.36 -16.62
C LYS A 53 -4.00 -4.97 -16.17
N GLU A 54 -4.35 -4.00 -16.97
CA GLU A 54 -4.17 -2.57 -16.73
C GLU A 54 -5.53 -1.87 -16.77
N PHE A 55 -5.62 -0.74 -16.11
CA PHE A 55 -6.85 0.03 -15.99
C PHE A 55 -6.54 1.49 -16.25
N LEU A 56 -7.47 2.18 -16.91
CA LEU A 56 -7.51 3.63 -17.00
C LEU A 56 -8.89 4.07 -16.55
N TYR A 57 -8.94 4.84 -15.46
CA TYR A 57 -10.14 5.29 -14.79
C TYR A 57 -11.02 4.17 -14.20
N GLY A 58 -12.05 4.56 -13.50
CA GLY A 58 -13.09 3.69 -12.97
C GLY A 58 -13.15 3.67 -11.45
N ARG A 59 -14.09 2.89 -10.94
CA ARG A 59 -14.21 2.60 -9.52
C ARG A 59 -13.50 1.31 -9.19
N PHE A 60 -12.64 1.40 -8.18
CA PHE A 60 -11.96 0.26 -7.54
C PHE A 60 -12.50 0.13 -6.14
N GLU A 61 -13.02 -1.03 -5.80
CA GLU A 61 -13.58 -1.31 -4.49
C GLU A 61 -13.03 -2.62 -3.96
N ILE A 62 -12.36 -2.54 -2.84
CA ILE A 62 -11.68 -3.67 -2.23
C ILE A 62 -12.19 -3.84 -0.80
N LYS A 63 -12.81 -4.98 -0.50
CA LYS A 63 -13.20 -5.34 0.85
C LYS A 63 -12.05 -6.06 1.53
N ALA A 64 -11.38 -5.40 2.46
CA ALA A 64 -10.21 -5.94 3.12
C ALA A 64 -10.18 -5.64 4.62
N ARG A 65 -9.59 -6.57 5.37
CA ARG A 65 -9.16 -6.38 6.76
C ARG A 65 -7.64 -6.31 6.77
N ILE A 66 -7.08 -5.30 7.39
CA ILE A 66 -5.64 -5.05 7.41
C ILE A 66 -5.02 -5.35 8.79
N PRO A 67 -3.76 -5.80 8.86
CA PRO A 67 -3.02 -5.89 10.10
C PRO A 67 -2.60 -4.50 10.58
N VAL A 68 -2.74 -4.25 11.88
CA VAL A 68 -2.38 -2.96 12.51
C VAL A 68 -1.29 -3.11 13.58
N ALA A 69 -0.56 -4.21 13.56
CA ALA A 69 0.56 -4.43 14.46
C ALA A 69 1.71 -3.44 14.20
N LYS A 70 2.48 -3.14 15.24
CA LYS A 70 3.69 -2.32 15.10
C LYS A 70 4.65 -2.95 14.09
N GLY A 71 5.05 -2.16 13.09
CA GLY A 71 5.92 -2.61 12.00
C GLY A 71 5.19 -3.25 10.82
N ALA A 72 3.87 -3.43 10.90
CA ALA A 72 3.07 -3.77 9.72
C ALA A 72 3.00 -2.57 8.76
N TRP A 73 3.02 -2.87 7.48
CA TRP A 73 2.83 -1.92 6.39
C TRP A 73 2.00 -2.57 5.28
N PRO A 74 0.71 -2.81 5.51
CA PRO A 74 -0.19 -3.23 4.45
C PRO A 74 -0.47 -2.06 3.51
N ALA A 75 -0.61 -2.36 2.20
CA ALA A 75 -0.95 -1.38 1.20
C ALA A 75 -1.87 -1.97 0.12
N ILE A 76 -2.76 -1.13 -0.39
CA ILE A 76 -3.56 -1.34 -1.60
C ILE A 76 -3.26 -0.17 -2.51
N TRP A 77 -2.60 -0.42 -3.63
CA TRP A 77 -1.99 0.63 -4.42
C TRP A 77 -1.88 0.28 -5.90
N THR A 78 -1.63 1.27 -6.73
CA THR A 78 -1.42 1.13 -8.17
C THR A 78 -0.15 1.84 -8.61
N LEU A 79 0.45 1.34 -9.68
CA LEU A 79 1.55 2.00 -10.41
C LEU A 79 1.17 2.09 -11.88
N GLY A 80 1.59 3.16 -12.54
CA GLY A 80 1.55 3.24 -13.98
C GLY A 80 2.49 2.22 -14.63
N SER A 81 2.15 1.75 -15.81
CA SER A 81 2.83 0.64 -16.48
C SER A 81 3.78 1.07 -17.60
N ASN A 82 3.78 2.35 -17.98
CA ASN A 82 4.43 2.84 -19.19
C ASN A 82 5.73 3.62 -18.98
N MET A 83 6.10 3.90 -17.75
CA MET A 83 7.32 4.65 -17.39
C MET A 83 7.92 4.11 -16.10
N GLU A 84 9.14 4.56 -15.78
CA GLU A 84 9.75 4.30 -14.48
C GLU A 84 9.16 5.21 -13.38
N TRP A 85 9.13 4.69 -12.18
CA TRP A 85 8.75 5.47 -11.02
C TRP A 85 9.73 6.65 -10.78
N PRO A 86 9.26 7.84 -10.39
CA PRO A 86 7.88 8.23 -10.08
C PRO A 86 7.08 8.77 -11.28
N SER A 87 7.68 8.83 -12.47
CA SER A 87 7.02 9.39 -13.67
C SER A 87 5.82 8.56 -14.14
N CYS A 88 5.78 7.28 -13.80
CA CYS A 88 4.63 6.43 -14.09
C CYS A 88 3.38 6.77 -13.27
N GLY A 89 3.53 7.52 -12.18
CA GLY A 89 2.48 7.75 -11.20
C GLY A 89 2.27 6.57 -10.24
N GLU A 90 1.80 6.89 -9.05
CA GLU A 90 1.41 5.95 -7.99
C GLU A 90 0.13 6.45 -7.32
N ILE A 91 -0.79 5.57 -7.00
CA ILE A 91 -1.97 5.89 -6.19
C ILE A 91 -2.05 4.86 -5.07
N ASP A 92 -1.97 5.34 -3.84
CA ASP A 92 -2.12 4.52 -2.64
C ASP A 92 -3.56 4.64 -2.14
N ILE A 93 -4.40 3.68 -2.54
CA ILE A 93 -5.80 3.63 -2.11
C ILE A 93 -5.86 3.48 -0.59
N MET A 94 -4.90 2.75 -0.05
CA MET A 94 -4.70 2.55 1.38
C MET A 94 -3.26 2.21 1.67
N GLU A 95 -2.70 2.88 2.67
CA GLU A 95 -1.53 2.43 3.40
C GLU A 95 -1.77 2.53 4.90
N TYR A 96 -1.10 1.70 5.67
CA TYR A 96 -1.04 1.81 7.12
C TYR A 96 0.40 1.71 7.60
N TYR A 97 0.86 2.72 8.33
CA TYR A 97 2.11 2.66 9.08
C TYR A 97 2.15 3.70 10.20
N GLN A 98 3.23 3.69 10.99
CA GLN A 98 3.41 4.63 12.10
C GLN A 98 4.24 5.84 11.66
N ILE A 99 3.65 7.04 11.78
CA ILE A 99 4.35 8.31 11.61
C ILE A 99 4.78 8.80 12.99
N LYS A 100 6.09 8.89 13.22
CA LYS A 100 6.66 9.27 14.53
C LYS A 100 6.08 8.47 15.71
N GLY A 101 5.85 7.19 15.50
CA GLY A 101 5.32 6.28 16.51
C GLY A 101 3.79 6.26 16.66
N THR A 102 3.07 7.09 15.93
CA THR A 102 1.59 7.13 15.92
C THR A 102 1.06 6.43 14.67
N PRO A 103 0.13 5.46 14.80
CA PRO A 103 -0.45 4.77 13.67
C PRO A 103 -1.34 5.70 12.83
N HIS A 104 -1.26 5.57 11.50
CA HIS A 104 -2.08 6.32 10.55
C HIS A 104 -2.59 5.41 9.43
N ILE A 105 -3.75 5.76 8.90
CA ILE A 105 -4.22 5.35 7.58
C ILE A 105 -3.89 6.46 6.61
N LEU A 106 -3.28 6.10 5.48
CA LEU A 106 -2.86 7.05 4.47
C LEU A 106 -3.56 6.77 3.15
N ALA A 107 -3.85 7.84 2.44
CA ALA A 107 -4.45 7.84 1.10
C ALA A 107 -3.71 8.89 0.27
N ASN A 108 -2.90 8.44 -0.71
CA ASN A 108 -1.92 9.28 -1.36
C ASN A 108 -1.96 9.14 -2.87
N ALA A 109 -1.36 10.11 -3.57
CA ALA A 109 -0.86 9.92 -4.92
C ALA A 109 0.53 10.55 -5.06
N ALA A 110 1.34 9.96 -5.94
CA ALA A 110 2.66 10.48 -6.31
C ALA A 110 2.82 10.54 -7.81
N TRP A 111 3.57 11.52 -8.28
CA TRP A 111 3.94 11.64 -9.69
C TRP A 111 5.31 12.25 -9.86
N GLY A 112 5.87 12.09 -11.05
CA GLY A 112 7.18 12.66 -11.39
C GLY A 112 7.17 14.17 -11.48
N THR A 113 8.34 14.75 -11.33
CA THR A 113 8.62 16.18 -11.57
C THR A 113 9.52 16.32 -12.80
N ASP A 114 9.92 17.53 -13.12
CA ASP A 114 10.94 17.84 -14.12
C ASP A 114 12.33 17.28 -13.77
N ARG A 115 12.51 16.87 -12.52
CA ARG A 115 13.76 16.31 -12.01
C ARG A 115 13.64 14.79 -11.85
N GLN A 116 14.49 14.06 -12.56
CA GLN A 116 14.52 12.59 -12.52
C GLN A 116 14.60 12.06 -11.08
N TRP A 117 13.82 11.03 -10.77
CA TRP A 117 13.72 10.37 -9.45
C TRP A 117 13.17 11.24 -8.32
N HIS A 118 12.62 12.41 -8.64
CA HIS A 118 11.93 13.24 -7.67
C HIS A 118 10.42 13.11 -7.85
N ALA A 119 9.75 12.66 -6.81
CA ALA A 119 8.30 12.59 -6.73
C ALA A 119 7.73 13.85 -6.09
N LYS A 120 6.61 14.31 -6.63
CA LYS A 120 5.65 15.18 -5.92
C LYS A 120 4.56 14.29 -5.34
N TRP A 121 4.11 14.64 -4.15
CA TRP A 121 3.10 13.88 -3.42
C TRP A 121 1.91 14.75 -3.08
N ASP A 122 0.74 14.20 -3.23
CA ASP A 122 -0.48 14.62 -2.53
C ASP A 122 -0.80 13.53 -1.51
N SER A 123 -0.75 13.89 -0.22
CA SER A 123 -0.80 12.90 0.86
C SER A 123 -1.76 13.34 1.95
N GLN A 124 -2.64 12.42 2.32
CA GLN A 124 -3.50 12.56 3.49
C GLN A 124 -3.22 11.43 4.48
N ALA A 125 -2.84 11.82 5.70
CA ALA A 125 -2.60 10.89 6.80
C ALA A 125 -3.64 11.11 7.90
N THR A 126 -4.53 10.15 8.07
CA THR A 126 -5.57 10.18 9.10
C THR A 126 -5.10 9.36 10.30
N PRO A 127 -5.04 9.93 11.52
CA PRO A 127 -4.70 9.18 12.72
C PRO A 127 -5.62 7.95 12.87
N TYR A 128 -5.04 6.80 13.17
CA TYR A 128 -5.80 5.56 13.32
C TYR A 128 -6.86 5.63 14.42
N SER A 129 -6.64 6.44 15.46
CA SER A 129 -7.61 6.73 16.52
C SER A 129 -8.92 7.32 15.99
N HIS A 130 -8.89 8.06 14.87
CA HIS A 130 -10.10 8.58 14.23
C HIS A 130 -11.14 7.49 13.96
N PHE A 131 -10.69 6.29 13.67
CA PHE A 131 -11.55 5.13 13.40
C PHE A 131 -11.83 4.33 14.68
N THR A 132 -10.81 4.10 15.50
CA THR A 132 -10.94 3.25 16.70
C THR A 132 -11.69 3.91 17.84
N ASP A 133 -11.71 5.24 17.92
CA ASP A 133 -12.51 5.97 18.90
C ASP A 133 -14.01 5.82 18.62
N LYS A 134 -14.40 5.62 17.34
CA LYS A 134 -15.77 5.36 16.92
C LYS A 134 -16.14 3.87 17.05
N ASP A 135 -15.15 2.99 16.81
CA ASP A 135 -15.33 1.54 16.80
C ASP A 135 -14.05 0.83 17.33
N PRO A 136 -14.00 0.48 18.63
CA PRO A 136 -12.85 -0.19 19.23
C PRO A 136 -12.48 -1.52 18.55
N ASP A 137 -13.44 -2.20 17.90
CA ASP A 137 -13.23 -3.46 17.19
C ASP A 137 -12.87 -3.27 15.71
N TRP A 138 -12.58 -2.06 15.27
CA TRP A 138 -12.34 -1.70 13.87
C TRP A 138 -11.35 -2.65 13.19
N ALA A 139 -10.19 -2.93 13.79
CA ALA A 139 -9.14 -3.78 13.23
C ALA A 139 -9.57 -5.23 13.00
N SER A 140 -10.63 -5.70 13.67
CA SER A 140 -11.16 -7.07 13.53
C SER A 140 -12.12 -7.21 12.35
N LYS A 141 -12.57 -6.10 11.77
CA LYS A 141 -13.60 -6.04 10.74
C LYS A 141 -13.02 -5.90 9.35
N PHE A 142 -13.82 -6.27 8.35
CA PHE A 142 -13.55 -5.93 6.95
C PHE A 142 -14.12 -4.55 6.65
N HIS A 143 -13.34 -3.74 5.97
CA HIS A 143 -13.66 -2.39 5.54
C HIS A 143 -13.64 -2.29 4.02
N ILE A 144 -14.35 -1.32 3.47
CA ILE A 144 -14.38 -1.04 2.04
C ILE A 144 -13.39 0.07 1.72
N TRP A 145 -12.35 -0.27 0.99
CA TRP A 145 -11.35 0.65 0.47
C TRP A 145 -11.71 0.96 -0.97
N ARG A 146 -11.99 2.23 -1.27
CA ARG A 146 -12.49 2.62 -2.59
C ARG A 146 -11.65 3.75 -3.18
N MET A 147 -11.42 3.63 -4.49
CA MET A 147 -10.94 4.70 -5.34
C MET A 147 -11.99 4.95 -6.43
N ASP A 148 -12.43 6.18 -6.56
CA ASP A 148 -13.13 6.70 -7.73
C ASP A 148 -12.15 7.55 -8.52
N TRP A 149 -11.86 7.15 -9.74
CA TRP A 149 -10.87 7.79 -10.60
C TRP A 149 -11.47 8.08 -11.96
N ASP A 150 -11.44 9.35 -12.35
CA ASP A 150 -11.85 9.85 -13.64
C ASP A 150 -10.83 10.85 -14.20
N GLU A 151 -11.19 11.61 -15.25
CA GLU A 151 -10.32 12.60 -15.89
C GLU A 151 -10.10 13.85 -15.02
N GLU A 152 -10.95 14.09 -14.04
CA GLU A 152 -10.95 15.31 -13.23
C GLU A 152 -10.23 15.10 -11.90
N ALA A 153 -10.43 13.93 -11.28
CA ALA A 153 -9.92 13.68 -9.93
C ALA A 153 -9.73 12.19 -9.60
N ILE A 154 -8.91 11.96 -8.57
CA ILE A 154 -8.85 10.71 -7.83
C ILE A 154 -9.45 10.96 -6.45
N LYS A 155 -10.46 10.18 -6.07
CA LYS A 155 -11.10 10.25 -4.76
C LYS A 155 -10.92 8.95 -4.02
N LEU A 156 -10.33 9.02 -2.82
CA LEU A 156 -9.96 7.87 -2.01
C LEU A 156 -10.82 7.82 -0.76
N TYR A 157 -11.44 6.65 -0.50
CA TYR A 157 -12.44 6.50 0.56
C TYR A 157 -12.16 5.26 1.41
N LEU A 158 -12.60 5.35 2.66
CA LEU A 158 -12.74 4.24 3.59
C LEU A 158 -14.17 4.23 4.14
N ASP A 159 -14.91 3.13 3.90
CA ASP A 159 -16.32 2.96 4.35
C ASP A 159 -17.19 4.20 4.02
N ASP A 160 -17.08 4.71 2.78
CA ASP A 160 -17.74 5.93 2.29
C ASP A 160 -17.27 7.27 2.89
N GLU A 161 -16.36 7.28 3.86
CA GLU A 161 -15.68 8.49 4.32
C GLU A 161 -14.59 8.88 3.31
N LEU A 162 -14.67 10.09 2.74
CA LEU A 162 -13.64 10.63 1.84
C LEU A 162 -12.37 10.92 2.65
N LEU A 163 -11.28 10.24 2.32
CA LEU A 163 -9.98 10.45 2.95
C LEU A 163 -9.15 11.48 2.20
N ASN A 164 -9.13 11.40 0.86
CA ASN A 164 -8.38 12.34 0.02
C ASN A 164 -9.07 12.55 -1.33
N GLU A 165 -9.02 13.77 -1.84
CA GLU A 165 -9.42 14.13 -3.20
C GLU A 165 -8.28 14.85 -3.89
N ILE A 166 -7.78 14.26 -4.97
CA ILE A 166 -6.60 14.71 -5.70
C ILE A 166 -7.05 15.19 -7.08
N PRO A 167 -7.11 16.51 -7.32
CA PRO A 167 -7.45 17.05 -8.64
C PRO A 167 -6.39 16.67 -9.67
N LEU A 168 -6.80 16.25 -10.87
CA LEU A 168 -5.92 15.91 -11.99
C LEU A 168 -5.80 17.05 -13.00
N SER A 169 -6.74 18.00 -12.98
CA SER A 169 -6.69 19.24 -13.75
C SER A 169 -5.93 20.30 -12.97
N SER A 170 -4.77 20.70 -13.47
CA SER A 170 -4.05 21.91 -13.05
C SER A 170 -4.14 22.97 -14.12
#